data_cbd568e38cd20f9ff69420ee6a27bb46
#
_entry.id   cbd568e38cd20f9ff69420ee6a27bb46
#
_cell.length_a   1.000
_cell.length_b   1.000
_cell.length_c   1.000
_cell.angle_alpha   90.00
_cell.angle_beta   90.00
_cell.angle_gamma   90.00
#
_symmetry.space_group_name_H-M   'P 1'
#
loop_
_entity.id
_entity.type
_entity.pdbx_description
1 polymer ?
#
loop_
_entity_poly.entity_id
_entity_poly.type
_entity_poly.pdbx_seq_one_letter_code
_entity_poly.pdbx_strand_id
1 'polypeptide(L)'
;MNKAQSIIAAIDSVLPELQRKEQQEASVWEYAMIARQLEFLRDCFERGKDYRQELNGRELNFSLVASRHFAGPEDDLLHQVGRISILLESWCE
;
A
#
# COMPACT_ATOMS: atom_id res chain seq x y z
N MET A 1 -18.42 -9.09 0.55
CA MET A 1 -17.28 -8.30 0.06
C MET A 1 -16.24 -9.23 -0.54
N ASN A 2 -15.81 -9.00 -1.76
CA ASN A 2 -14.80 -9.84 -2.40
C ASN A 2 -13.38 -9.37 -2.02
N LYS A 3 -12.35 -10.13 -2.44
CA LYS A 3 -10.96 -9.80 -2.11
C LYS A 3 -10.53 -8.44 -2.62
N ALA A 4 -10.94 -8.08 -3.85
CA ALA A 4 -10.59 -6.78 -4.43
C ALA A 4 -11.16 -5.64 -3.59
N GLN A 5 -12.41 -5.74 -3.19
CA GLN A 5 -13.04 -4.72 -2.35
C GLN A 5 -12.38 -4.63 -0.98
N SER A 6 -11.96 -5.76 -0.40
CA SER A 6 -11.24 -5.77 0.87
C SER A 6 -9.90 -5.05 0.76
N ILE A 7 -9.17 -5.26 -0.33
CA ILE A 7 -7.89 -4.59 -0.57
C ILE A 7 -8.11 -3.10 -0.78
N ILE A 8 -9.09 -2.71 -1.59
CA ILE A 8 -9.42 -1.31 -1.82
C ILE A 8 -9.79 -0.62 -0.50
N ALA A 9 -10.61 -1.26 0.32
CA ALA A 9 -11.01 -0.69 1.61
C ALA A 9 -9.80 -0.51 2.54
N ALA A 10 -8.89 -1.48 2.56
CA ALA A 10 -7.68 -1.39 3.38
C ALA A 10 -6.78 -0.25 2.90
N ILE A 11 -6.63 -0.08 1.58
CA ILE A 11 -5.86 1.02 1.01
C ILE A 11 -6.52 2.36 1.37
N ASP A 12 -7.83 2.46 1.19
CA ASP A 12 -8.57 3.69 1.46
C ASP A 12 -8.51 4.10 2.94
N SER A 13 -8.29 3.16 3.84
CA SER A 13 -8.16 3.47 5.26
C SER A 13 -6.80 4.08 5.62
N VAL A 14 -5.76 3.79 4.84
CA VAL A 14 -4.40 4.23 5.15
C VAL A 14 -3.91 5.34 4.23
N LEU A 15 -4.41 5.40 3.01
CA LEU A 15 -3.91 6.33 2.00
C LEU A 15 -4.03 7.81 2.40
N PRO A 16 -5.16 8.28 2.96
CA PRO A 16 -5.24 9.68 3.40
C PRO A 16 -4.19 10.03 4.45
N GLU A 17 -3.88 9.11 5.36
CA GLU A 17 -2.87 9.34 6.39
C GLU A 17 -1.47 9.43 5.76
N LEU A 18 -1.17 8.58 4.80
CA LEU A 18 0.09 8.64 4.07
C LEU A 18 0.23 9.95 3.29
N GLN A 19 -0.83 10.38 2.66
CA GLN A 19 -0.84 11.65 1.91
C GLN A 19 -0.63 12.83 2.85
N ARG A 20 -1.23 12.81 4.03
CA ARG A 20 -1.04 13.84 5.04
C ARG A 20 0.41 13.88 5.51
N LYS A 21 0.99 12.72 5.79
CA LYS A 21 2.40 12.60 6.20
C LYS A 21 3.34 13.09 5.10
N GLU A 22 3.05 12.74 3.85
CA GLU A 22 3.82 13.18 2.69
C GLU A 22 3.88 14.70 2.61
N GLN A 23 2.77 15.39 2.90
CA GLN A 23 2.72 16.84 2.88
C GLN A 23 3.44 17.46 4.07
N GLN A 24 3.31 16.86 5.25
CA GLN A 24 3.94 17.38 6.48
C GLN A 24 5.45 17.16 6.50
N GLU A 25 5.91 16.06 5.93
CA GLU A 25 7.31 15.64 5.98
C GLU A 25 7.80 15.34 4.57
N ALA A 26 7.79 16.36 3.72
CA ALA A 26 8.10 16.21 2.30
C ALA A 26 9.51 15.68 2.03
N SER A 27 10.44 15.83 2.97
CA SER A 27 11.79 15.28 2.85
C SER A 27 11.85 13.77 3.06
N VAL A 28 10.78 13.17 3.59
CA VAL A 28 10.72 11.73 3.82
C VAL A 28 10.09 11.08 2.60
N TRP A 29 10.93 10.63 1.67
CA TRP A 29 10.50 10.07 0.40
C TRP A 29 9.70 8.77 0.55
N GLU A 30 9.86 8.07 1.66
CA GLU A 30 9.19 6.80 1.92
C GLU A 30 7.67 6.94 1.95
N TYR A 31 7.16 8.03 2.48
CA TYR A 31 5.70 8.26 2.49
C TYR A 31 5.14 8.37 1.07
N ALA A 32 5.83 9.14 0.23
CA ALA A 32 5.41 9.31 -1.17
C ALA A 32 5.49 7.99 -1.93
N MET A 33 6.56 7.23 -1.74
CA MET A 33 6.76 5.95 -2.40
C MET A 33 5.65 4.95 -2.06
N ILE A 34 5.36 4.81 -0.76
CA ILE A 34 4.31 3.90 -0.31
C ILE A 34 2.95 4.36 -0.86
N ALA A 35 2.66 5.66 -0.78
CA ALA A 35 1.40 6.20 -1.28
C ALA A 35 1.22 5.92 -2.77
N ARG A 36 2.27 6.15 -3.58
CA ARG A 36 2.18 5.91 -5.04
C ARG A 36 1.94 4.44 -5.36
N GLN A 37 2.58 3.53 -4.64
CA GLN A 37 2.37 2.09 -4.86
C GLN A 37 0.95 1.67 -4.47
N LEU A 38 0.42 2.20 -3.37
CA LEU A 38 -0.94 1.90 -2.96
C LEU A 38 -1.98 2.49 -3.90
N GLU A 39 -1.75 3.71 -4.42
CA GLU A 39 -2.62 4.32 -5.44
C GLU A 39 -2.66 3.46 -6.70
N PHE A 40 -1.51 2.96 -7.13
CA PHE A 40 -1.40 2.07 -8.29
C PHE A 40 -2.23 0.80 -8.06
N LEU A 41 -2.07 0.15 -6.91
CA LEU A 41 -2.82 -1.07 -6.59
C LEU A 41 -4.32 -0.81 -6.56
N ARG A 42 -4.72 0.26 -5.92
CA ARG A 42 -6.12 0.63 -5.84
C ARG A 42 -6.72 0.81 -7.22
N ASP A 43 -6.02 1.51 -8.10
CA ASP A 43 -6.45 1.73 -9.47
C ASP A 43 -6.62 0.41 -10.23
N CYS A 44 -5.66 -0.51 -10.09
CA CYS A 44 -5.72 -1.81 -10.74
C CYS A 44 -6.95 -2.61 -10.28
N PHE A 45 -7.18 -2.68 -8.98
CA PHE A 45 -8.30 -3.44 -8.43
C PHE A 45 -9.64 -2.80 -8.77
N GLU A 46 -9.71 -1.48 -8.80
CA GLU A 46 -10.92 -0.77 -9.16
C GLU A 46 -11.30 -1.00 -10.61
N ARG A 47 -10.31 -1.09 -11.50
CA ARG A 47 -10.51 -1.32 -12.93
C ARG A 47 -10.60 -2.80 -13.31
N GLY A 48 -10.41 -3.70 -12.36
CA GLY A 48 -10.42 -5.13 -12.64
C GLY A 48 -9.20 -5.62 -13.38
N LYS A 49 -8.07 -4.90 -13.30
CA LYS A 49 -6.81 -5.29 -13.95
C LYS A 49 -5.94 -6.12 -13.03
N ASP A 50 -5.13 -6.99 -13.61
CA ASP A 50 -4.15 -7.75 -12.85
C ASP A 50 -2.93 -6.87 -12.58
N TYR A 51 -2.74 -6.48 -11.32
CA TYR A 51 -1.65 -5.58 -10.94
C TYR A 51 -0.27 -6.16 -11.29
N ARG A 52 -0.13 -7.48 -11.30
CA ARG A 52 1.16 -8.13 -11.61
C ARG A 52 1.52 -7.93 -13.08
N GLN A 53 0.54 -7.94 -13.97
CA GLN A 53 0.76 -7.64 -15.39
C GLN A 53 1.06 -6.16 -15.60
N GLU A 54 0.37 -5.29 -14.88
CA GLU A 54 0.59 -3.84 -14.98
C GLU A 54 1.95 -3.43 -14.43
N LEU A 55 2.51 -4.18 -13.47
CA LEU A 55 3.86 -3.94 -12.96
C LEU A 55 4.93 -4.19 -14.02
N ASN A 56 4.65 -5.06 -14.98
CA ASN A 56 5.56 -5.36 -16.10
C ASN A 56 6.97 -5.73 -15.62
N GLY A 57 7.05 -6.68 -14.68
CA GLY A 57 8.31 -7.16 -14.14
C GLY A 57 8.87 -6.37 -12.96
N ARG A 58 8.29 -5.23 -12.64
CA ARG A 58 8.68 -4.47 -11.44
C ARG A 58 8.09 -5.11 -10.19
N GLU A 59 8.71 -4.88 -9.06
CA GLU A 59 8.23 -5.41 -7.80
C GLU A 59 7.69 -4.31 -6.90
N LEU A 60 6.66 -4.66 -6.13
CA LEU A 60 6.15 -3.78 -5.08
C LEU A 60 6.99 -4.00 -3.83
N ASN A 61 7.41 -2.91 -3.19
CA ASN A 61 8.21 -2.99 -1.97
C ASN A 61 7.67 -2.11 -0.85
N PHE A 62 6.43 -1.68 -0.95
CA PHE A 62 5.86 -0.76 0.04
C PHE A 62 5.88 -1.33 1.46
N SER A 63 5.65 -2.63 1.62
CA SER A 63 5.67 -3.28 2.93
C SER A 63 7.08 -3.31 3.52
N LEU A 64 8.09 -3.59 2.70
CA LEU A 64 9.48 -3.58 3.13
C LEU A 64 9.92 -2.18 3.54
N VAL A 65 9.58 -1.18 2.73
CA VAL A 65 9.89 0.22 3.03
C VAL A 65 9.21 0.64 4.34
N ALA A 66 7.94 0.27 4.50
CA ALA A 66 7.21 0.58 5.73
C ALA A 66 7.86 -0.05 6.96
N SER A 67 8.28 -1.32 6.87
CA SER A 67 8.89 -2.01 8.01
C SER A 67 10.22 -1.41 8.41
N ARG A 68 10.94 -0.80 7.47
CA ARG A 68 12.21 -0.13 7.75
C ARG A 68 12.04 1.27 8.30
N HIS A 69 11.02 1.99 7.83
CA HIS A 69 10.81 3.38 8.21
C HIS A 69 9.94 3.51 9.46
N PHE A 70 8.89 2.69 9.58
CA PHE A 70 7.95 2.74 10.70
C PHE A 70 8.27 1.63 11.70
N ALA A 71 9.43 1.71 12.33
CA ALA A 71 9.93 0.61 13.17
C ALA A 71 9.37 0.61 14.59
N GLY A 72 8.54 1.57 14.98
CA GLY A 72 8.01 1.67 16.33
C GLY A 72 6.86 0.69 16.59
N PRO A 73 6.76 0.15 17.82
CA PRO A 73 5.69 -0.80 18.15
C PRO A 73 4.29 -0.17 18.17
N GLU A 74 4.20 1.15 18.17
CA GLU A 74 2.93 1.88 18.19
C GLU A 74 2.54 2.41 16.83
N ASP A 75 3.21 1.97 15.77
CA ASP A 75 3.00 2.53 14.46
C ASP A 75 1.82 1.85 13.75
N ASP A 76 0.66 2.50 13.81
CA ASP A 76 -0.54 2.01 13.14
C ASP A 76 -0.37 1.94 11.62
N LEU A 77 0.41 2.86 11.04
CA LEU A 77 0.65 2.83 9.60
C LEU A 77 1.37 1.57 9.18
N LEU A 78 2.36 1.13 9.96
CA LEU A 78 3.06 -0.12 9.67
C LEU A 78 2.10 -1.30 9.67
N HIS A 79 1.22 -1.38 10.66
CA HIS A 79 0.26 -2.47 10.77
C HIS A 79 -0.73 -2.46 9.60
N GLN A 80 -1.22 -1.29 9.22
CA GLN A 80 -2.17 -1.16 8.12
C GLN A 80 -1.54 -1.51 6.77
N VAL A 81 -0.33 -1.04 6.52
CA VAL A 81 0.41 -1.35 5.29
C VAL A 81 0.74 -2.84 5.23
N GLY A 82 1.17 -3.43 6.35
CA GLY A 82 1.44 -4.86 6.43
C GLY A 82 0.21 -5.70 6.15
N ARG A 83 -0.96 -5.28 6.61
CA ARG A 83 -2.22 -5.96 6.33
C ARG A 83 -2.52 -6.00 4.84
N ILE A 84 -2.25 -4.92 4.12
CA ILE A 84 -2.44 -4.87 2.67
C ILE A 84 -1.53 -5.91 2.00
N SER A 85 -0.29 -6.01 2.43
CA SER A 85 0.65 -7.00 1.90
C SER A 85 0.13 -8.42 2.10
N ILE A 86 -0.41 -8.73 3.27
CA ILE A 86 -0.98 -10.04 3.56
C ILE A 86 -2.18 -10.34 2.64
N LEU A 87 -3.03 -9.35 2.42
CA LEU A 87 -4.18 -9.51 1.53
C LEU A 87 -3.73 -9.77 0.09
N LEU A 88 -2.64 -9.13 -0.35
CA LEU A 88 -2.09 -9.36 -1.68
C LEU A 88 -1.52 -10.78 -1.82
N GLU A 89 -0.88 -11.31 -0.80
CA GLU A 89 -0.35 -12.68 -0.83
C GLU A 89 -1.47 -13.69 -1.06
N SER A 90 -2.60 -13.50 -0.39
CA SER A 90 -3.75 -14.40 -0.56
C SER A 90 -4.46 -14.18 -1.89
N TRP A 91 -4.23 -13.07 -2.57
CA TRP A 91 -4.80 -12.79 -3.88
C TRP A 91 -4.28 -13.74 -4.96
N CYS A 92 -3.06 -14.22 -4.81
CA CYS A 92 -2.40 -15.05 -5.81
C CYS A 92 -2.97 -16.47 -5.94
N GLU A 93 -3.95 -16.80 -5.15
CA GLU A 93 -4.64 -18.08 -5.25
C GLU A 93 -5.75 -18.00 -6.28
#